data_d0082c2ba8a1f8e75126bde1e2f9d75c
#
_entry.id   d0082c2ba8a1f8e75126bde1e2f9d75c
#
_cell.length_a   1.000
_cell.length_b   1.000
_cell.length_c   1.000
_cell.angle_alpha   90.00
_cell.angle_beta   90.00
_cell.angle_gamma   90.00
#
_symmetry.space_group_name_H-M   'P 1'
#
loop_
_entity.id
_entity.type
_entity.pdbx_description
1 polymer ?
#
loop_
_entity_poly.entity_id
_entity_poly.type
_entity_poly.pdbx_seq_one_letter_code
_entity_poly.pdbx_strand_id
1 'polypeptide(L)'
;PERLRFTFNTLRFTSMDEVEEFKPELVINAVTVKYTIPAFEEVMPHLPEDCIISDISSVKTGLKDFYSRCGHRYVSTHPMFGPTFANLNQLSHENAIIINEGDYMGRIFFKDLYNRLGLSIYEYSFEEHDKTVAYSLSIPFVSTFVFAAVMKHQDAPGTTFKRHMKIARGVLSEDDYLLQEIL
;
A
#
# COMPACT_ATOMS: atom_id res chain seq x y z
N PRO A 1 12.10 5.29 -8.58
CA PRO A 1 12.74 6.51 -8.04
C PRO A 1 13.12 7.51 -9.13
N GLU A 2 13.72 7.08 -10.27
CA GLU A 2 14.12 8.02 -11.32
C GLU A 2 12.95 8.67 -12.07
N ARG A 3 11.81 7.99 -12.21
CA ARG A 3 10.60 8.56 -12.86
C ARG A 3 9.98 9.72 -12.07
N LEU A 4 10.15 9.78 -10.76
CA LEU A 4 9.63 10.84 -9.90
C LEU A 4 10.55 12.07 -9.85
N ARG A 5 11.81 11.94 -10.24
CA ARG A 5 12.82 13.02 -10.23
C ARG A 5 12.44 14.27 -11.01
N PHE A 6 11.61 14.12 -12.03
CA PHE A 6 11.26 15.22 -12.95
C PHE A 6 9.89 15.84 -12.65
N THR A 7 9.13 15.28 -11.70
CA THR A 7 7.72 15.68 -11.49
C THR A 7 7.55 16.57 -10.26
N PHE A 8 8.46 16.50 -9.27
CA PHE A 8 8.35 17.21 -8.01
C PHE A 8 9.69 17.81 -7.60
N ASN A 9 9.65 19.02 -7.02
CA ASN A 9 10.81 19.62 -6.36
C ASN A 9 10.97 18.94 -4.98
N THR A 10 11.65 17.80 -4.94
CA THR A 10 11.84 16.98 -3.74
C THR A 10 13.30 17.02 -3.29
N LEU A 11 13.49 17.12 -1.98
CA LEU A 11 14.78 16.81 -1.36
C LEU A 11 14.97 15.28 -1.37
N ARG A 12 16.21 14.84 -1.55
CA ARG A 12 16.58 13.44 -1.46
C ARG A 12 17.63 13.30 -0.37
N PHE A 13 17.30 12.56 0.64
CA PHE A 13 18.23 12.17 1.70
C PHE A 13 19.00 10.92 1.30
N THR A 14 20.27 10.87 1.68
CA THR A 14 21.19 9.77 1.40
C THR A 14 21.76 9.14 2.66
N SER A 15 21.50 9.74 3.82
CA SER A 15 21.87 9.23 5.14
C SER A 15 20.77 9.47 6.16
N MET A 16 20.80 8.75 7.28
CA MET A 16 19.88 8.95 8.40
C MET A 16 20.17 10.27 9.14
N ASP A 17 21.41 10.74 9.14
CA ASP A 17 21.77 12.04 9.74
C ASP A 17 21.02 13.20 9.06
N GLU A 18 20.85 13.14 7.74
CA GLU A 18 20.04 14.13 6.99
C GLU A 18 18.55 14.07 7.37
N VAL A 19 18.01 12.89 7.67
CA VAL A 19 16.63 12.73 8.16
C VAL A 19 16.49 13.33 9.55
N GLU A 20 17.47 13.08 10.43
CA GLU A 20 17.49 13.61 11.80
C GLU A 20 17.58 15.16 11.80
N GLU A 21 18.43 15.75 10.93
CA GLU A 21 18.54 17.19 10.75
C GLU A 21 17.25 17.81 10.18
N PHE A 22 16.57 17.12 9.25
CA PHE A 22 15.30 17.56 8.63
C PHE A 22 14.14 17.60 9.63
N LYS A 23 14.14 16.74 10.65
CA LYS A 23 13.08 16.64 11.69
C LYS A 23 11.68 16.51 11.11
N PRO A 24 11.36 15.42 10.41
CA PRO A 24 10.05 15.24 9.79
C PRO A 24 8.92 15.20 10.84
N GLU A 25 7.79 15.83 10.53
CA GLU A 25 6.55 15.73 11.32
C GLU A 25 5.74 14.47 10.96
N LEU A 26 5.91 13.98 9.73
CA LEU A 26 5.26 12.78 9.21
C LEU A 26 6.23 12.00 8.32
N VAL A 27 6.34 10.70 8.56
CA VAL A 27 7.07 9.75 7.70
C VAL A 27 6.08 8.78 7.08
N ILE A 28 6.07 8.69 5.74
CA ILE A 28 5.24 7.74 5.00
C ILE A 28 6.12 6.63 4.46
N ASN A 29 5.92 5.44 4.98
CA ASN A 29 6.59 4.23 4.53
C ASN A 29 5.86 3.66 3.30
N ALA A 30 6.52 3.71 2.16
CA ALA A 30 6.01 3.24 0.87
C ALA A 30 6.91 2.15 0.25
N VAL A 31 7.61 1.39 1.08
CA VAL A 31 8.40 0.25 0.64
C VAL A 31 7.51 -0.97 0.38
N THR A 32 8.07 -2.02 -0.22
CA THR A 32 7.34 -3.28 -0.40
C THR A 32 7.00 -3.92 0.95
N VAL A 33 5.92 -4.70 1.01
CA VAL A 33 5.35 -5.29 2.25
C VAL A 33 6.42 -5.91 3.15
N LYS A 34 7.31 -6.71 2.56
CA LYS A 34 8.43 -7.38 3.25
C LYS A 34 9.30 -6.44 4.10
N TYR A 35 9.51 -5.24 3.63
CA TYR A 35 10.44 -4.27 4.25
C TYR A 35 9.73 -3.21 5.09
N THR A 36 8.40 -3.27 5.25
CA THR A 36 7.64 -2.24 5.97
C THR A 36 8.11 -2.09 7.42
N ILE A 37 8.14 -3.17 8.18
CA ILE A 37 8.60 -3.13 9.58
C ILE A 37 10.11 -2.85 9.68
N PRO A 38 10.99 -3.56 8.94
CA PRO A 38 12.43 -3.25 8.96
C PRO A 38 12.77 -1.79 8.63
N ALA A 39 12.08 -1.18 7.66
CA ALA A 39 12.32 0.23 7.31
C ALA A 39 11.89 1.19 8.44
N PHE A 40 10.82 0.88 9.17
CA PHE A 40 10.47 1.64 10.36
C PHE A 40 11.51 1.47 11.47
N GLU A 41 11.95 0.24 11.74
CA GLU A 41 12.97 -0.03 12.77
C GLU A 41 14.28 0.70 12.46
N GLU A 42 14.64 0.86 11.19
CA GLU A 42 15.83 1.60 10.75
C GLU A 42 15.67 3.12 10.93
N VAL A 43 14.52 3.69 10.57
CA VAL A 43 14.34 5.16 10.55
C VAL A 43 13.93 5.73 11.92
N MET A 44 13.15 5.01 12.71
CA MET A 44 12.59 5.53 13.98
C MET A 44 13.61 6.11 14.96
N PRO A 45 14.83 5.54 15.14
CA PRO A 45 15.83 6.13 16.01
C PRO A 45 16.26 7.55 15.63
N HIS A 46 16.01 7.97 14.39
CA HIS A 46 16.38 9.26 13.81
C HIS A 46 15.22 10.25 13.72
N LEU A 47 14.04 9.86 14.22
CA LEU A 47 12.83 10.69 14.15
C LEU A 47 12.59 11.46 15.44
N PRO A 48 12.02 12.67 15.37
CA PRO A 48 11.47 13.35 16.55
C PRO A 48 10.44 12.48 17.28
N GLU A 49 10.36 12.58 18.61
CA GLU A 49 9.39 11.82 19.42
C GLU A 49 7.92 12.07 19.02
N ASP A 50 7.62 13.27 18.54
CA ASP A 50 6.28 13.67 18.10
C ASP A 50 5.99 13.39 16.63
N CYS A 51 6.96 12.85 15.89
CA CYS A 51 6.80 12.45 14.50
C CYS A 51 5.72 11.35 14.38
N ILE A 52 4.81 11.52 13.43
CA ILE A 52 3.82 10.50 13.08
C ILE A 52 4.44 9.57 12.04
N ILE A 53 4.44 8.27 12.31
CA ILE A 53 4.84 7.27 11.31
C ILE A 53 3.61 6.71 10.59
N SER A 54 3.72 6.47 9.29
CA SER A 54 2.61 5.96 8.48
C SER A 54 3.08 4.92 7.49
N ASP A 55 2.24 3.91 7.26
CA ASP A 55 2.37 2.98 6.13
C ASP A 55 1.21 3.13 5.13
N ILE A 56 1.48 2.72 3.90
CA ILE A 56 0.49 2.56 2.84
C ILE A 56 0.40 1.11 2.36
N SER A 57 0.81 0.17 3.20
CA SER A 57 0.89 -1.25 2.86
C SER A 57 -0.48 -1.88 2.59
N SER A 58 -0.55 -2.75 1.58
CA SER A 58 -1.76 -3.51 1.24
C SER A 58 -2.04 -4.65 2.22
N VAL A 59 -1.02 -5.15 2.91
CA VAL A 59 -1.12 -6.22 3.90
C VAL A 59 -0.72 -5.67 5.27
N LYS A 60 -1.52 -5.94 6.30
CA LYS A 60 -1.31 -5.40 7.66
C LYS A 60 -0.77 -6.43 8.65
N THR A 61 -0.36 -7.61 8.18
CA THR A 61 0.20 -8.68 9.04
C THR A 61 1.33 -8.14 9.90
N GLY A 62 1.19 -8.28 11.23
CA GLY A 62 2.18 -7.83 12.22
C GLY A 62 2.24 -6.33 12.47
N LEU A 63 1.61 -5.47 11.65
CA LEU A 63 1.65 -4.02 11.81
C LEU A 63 0.91 -3.54 13.06
N LYS A 64 -0.23 -4.14 13.40
CA LYS A 64 -0.95 -3.82 14.64
C LYS A 64 -0.07 -4.03 15.87
N ASP A 65 0.59 -5.17 15.96
CA ASP A 65 1.48 -5.51 17.07
C ASP A 65 2.73 -4.61 17.08
N PHE A 66 3.29 -4.31 15.91
CA PHE A 66 4.39 -3.38 15.77
C PHE A 66 4.00 -1.99 16.31
N TYR A 67 2.91 -1.41 15.85
CA TYR A 67 2.46 -0.09 16.27
C TYR A 67 2.13 -0.02 17.77
N SER A 68 1.61 -1.09 18.37
CA SER A 68 1.30 -1.13 19.80
C SER A 68 2.54 -0.97 20.69
N ARG A 69 3.74 -1.27 20.19
CA ARG A 69 5.01 -1.27 20.93
C ARG A 69 6.08 -0.28 20.42
N CYS A 70 5.86 0.34 19.25
CA CYS A 70 6.89 1.17 18.61
C CYS A 70 7.15 2.50 19.32
N GLY A 71 6.24 2.98 20.17
CA GLY A 71 6.40 4.22 20.93
C GLY A 71 6.09 5.52 20.17
N HIS A 72 5.93 5.46 18.86
CA HIS A 72 5.53 6.60 18.02
C HIS A 72 4.02 6.66 17.81
N ARG A 73 3.50 7.87 17.58
CA ARG A 73 2.15 8.05 17.02
C ARG A 73 2.15 7.49 15.61
N TYR A 74 1.07 6.84 15.21
CA TYR A 74 0.99 6.22 13.89
C TYR A 74 -0.33 6.42 13.19
N VAL A 75 -0.32 6.33 11.88
CA VAL A 75 -1.52 6.16 11.06
C VAL A 75 -1.23 5.13 9.97
N SER A 76 -2.08 4.13 9.87
CA SER A 76 -1.96 3.09 8.85
C SER A 76 -3.04 3.29 7.79
N THR A 77 -2.67 3.24 6.52
CA THR A 77 -3.60 3.43 5.41
C THR A 77 -3.37 2.40 4.31
N HIS A 78 -4.37 2.20 3.46
CA HIS A 78 -4.25 1.34 2.29
C HIS A 78 -4.97 1.99 1.11
N PRO A 79 -4.25 2.64 0.18
CA PRO A 79 -4.78 2.96 -1.15
C PRO A 79 -5.08 1.66 -1.89
N MET A 80 -6.38 1.37 -2.14
CA MET A 80 -6.86 0.09 -2.70
C MET A 80 -6.63 -0.01 -4.21
N PHE A 81 -5.51 0.53 -4.69
CA PHE A 81 -5.15 0.49 -6.10
C PHE A 81 -3.63 0.42 -6.27
N GLY A 82 -3.20 -0.21 -7.36
CA GLY A 82 -1.80 -0.30 -7.74
C GLY A 82 -1.55 0.33 -9.11
N PRO A 83 -0.29 0.62 -9.46
CA PRO A 83 0.08 1.28 -10.72
C PRO A 83 -0.23 0.44 -11.96
N THR A 84 -0.45 -0.87 -11.80
CA THR A 84 -0.68 -1.81 -12.89
C THR A 84 -2.04 -1.59 -13.57
N PHE A 85 -3.09 -1.29 -12.79
CA PHE A 85 -4.47 -1.23 -13.29
C PHE A 85 -5.12 0.14 -13.08
N ALA A 86 -4.68 0.93 -12.11
CA ALA A 86 -5.27 2.22 -11.83
C ALA A 86 -4.95 3.27 -12.91
N ASN A 87 -5.94 4.09 -13.24
CA ASN A 87 -5.71 5.29 -14.01
C ASN A 87 -5.30 6.43 -13.07
N LEU A 88 -4.00 6.65 -12.93
CA LEU A 88 -3.44 7.65 -12.02
C LEU A 88 -3.85 9.10 -12.34
N ASN A 89 -4.40 9.35 -13.54
CA ASN A 89 -4.95 10.66 -13.90
C ASN A 89 -6.42 10.83 -13.49
N GLN A 90 -7.08 9.75 -13.05
CA GLN A 90 -8.48 9.77 -12.65
C GLN A 90 -8.72 8.71 -11.57
N LEU A 91 -8.55 9.11 -10.33
CA LEU A 91 -8.67 8.24 -9.15
C LEU A 91 -10.08 8.24 -8.53
N SER A 92 -11.05 8.94 -9.13
CA SER A 92 -12.41 9.11 -8.57
C SER A 92 -13.22 7.81 -8.44
N HIS A 93 -12.75 6.70 -9.03
CA HIS A 93 -13.35 5.38 -8.90
C HIS A 93 -12.57 4.44 -7.98
N GLU A 94 -11.48 4.95 -7.40
CA GLU A 94 -10.63 4.17 -6.53
C GLU A 94 -10.97 4.43 -5.06
N ASN A 95 -10.60 3.48 -4.22
CA ASN A 95 -10.87 3.52 -2.79
C ASN A 95 -9.59 3.65 -1.98
N ALA A 96 -9.70 4.19 -0.77
CA ALA A 96 -8.65 4.13 0.24
C ALA A 96 -9.25 3.74 1.59
N ILE A 97 -8.52 2.92 2.34
CA ILE A 97 -8.85 2.58 3.73
C ILE A 97 -7.91 3.35 4.65
N ILE A 98 -8.44 3.93 5.70
CA ILE A 98 -7.70 4.53 6.82
C ILE A 98 -8.02 3.71 8.05
N ILE A 99 -6.99 3.20 8.75
CA ILE A 99 -7.17 2.47 9.99
C ILE A 99 -7.58 3.44 11.10
N ASN A 100 -8.73 3.18 11.72
CA ASN A 100 -9.35 4.08 12.71
C ASN A 100 -8.70 4.02 14.10
N GLU A 101 -7.85 3.03 14.35
CA GLU A 101 -7.10 2.84 15.61
C GLU A 101 -5.87 3.76 15.71
N GLY A 102 -5.50 4.48 14.65
CA GLY A 102 -4.34 5.35 14.57
C GLY A 102 -4.53 6.76 15.13
N ASP A 103 -3.45 7.55 15.08
CA ASP A 103 -3.41 8.95 15.51
C ASP A 103 -4.45 9.82 14.79
N TYR A 104 -5.12 10.70 15.56
CA TYR A 104 -6.20 11.54 15.03
C TYR A 104 -5.70 12.52 13.96
N MET A 105 -4.58 13.21 14.19
CA MET A 105 -4.05 14.20 13.24
C MET A 105 -3.53 13.53 11.98
N GLY A 106 -2.88 12.38 12.10
CA GLY A 106 -2.47 11.57 10.96
C GLY A 106 -3.67 11.13 10.11
N ARG A 107 -4.76 10.70 10.74
CA ARG A 107 -5.99 10.35 10.01
C ARG A 107 -6.61 11.54 9.29
N ILE A 108 -6.64 12.73 9.90
CA ILE A 108 -7.13 13.96 9.26
C ILE A 108 -6.27 14.30 8.04
N PHE A 109 -4.94 14.22 8.16
CA PHE A 109 -4.03 14.46 7.06
C PHE A 109 -4.33 13.53 5.85
N PHE A 110 -4.45 12.22 6.08
CA PHE A 110 -4.73 11.29 4.99
C PHE A 110 -6.14 11.42 4.43
N LYS A 111 -7.14 11.78 5.25
CA LYS A 111 -8.49 12.12 4.74
C LYS A 111 -8.44 13.31 3.79
N ASP A 112 -7.76 14.39 4.16
CA ASP A 112 -7.62 15.55 3.28
C ASP A 112 -6.86 15.20 1.99
N LEU A 113 -5.75 14.49 2.11
CA LEU A 113 -4.96 14.03 0.96
C LEU A 113 -5.78 13.18 -0.01
N TYR A 114 -6.47 12.16 0.49
CA TYR A 114 -7.25 11.25 -0.33
C TYR A 114 -8.51 11.92 -0.94
N ASN A 115 -9.14 12.83 -0.20
CA ASN A 115 -10.23 13.66 -0.75
C ASN A 115 -9.76 14.54 -1.91
N ARG A 116 -8.58 15.16 -1.80
CA ARG A 116 -7.99 15.96 -2.90
C ARG A 116 -7.64 15.12 -4.12
N LEU A 117 -7.31 13.84 -3.92
CA LEU A 117 -7.09 12.88 -5.00
C LEU A 117 -8.39 12.32 -5.57
N GLY A 118 -9.54 12.63 -4.96
CA GLY A 118 -10.86 12.19 -5.40
C GLY A 118 -11.21 10.76 -5.03
N LEU A 119 -10.50 10.15 -4.07
CA LEU A 119 -10.73 8.78 -3.63
C LEU A 119 -11.99 8.67 -2.75
N SER A 120 -12.66 7.51 -2.81
CA SER A 120 -13.65 7.11 -1.82
C SER A 120 -12.96 6.58 -0.57
N ILE A 121 -13.25 7.18 0.61
CA ILE A 121 -12.52 6.88 1.85
C ILE A 121 -13.38 6.00 2.76
N TYR A 122 -12.79 4.94 3.30
CA TYR A 122 -13.38 4.05 4.30
C TYR A 122 -12.51 4.02 5.56
N GLU A 123 -13.14 4.02 6.72
CA GLU A 123 -12.44 3.90 8.00
C GLU A 123 -12.76 2.53 8.61
N TYR A 124 -11.72 1.71 8.78
CA TYR A 124 -11.81 0.35 9.31
C TYR A 124 -10.84 0.14 10.48
N SER A 125 -11.16 -0.78 11.35
CA SER A 125 -10.17 -1.38 12.24
C SER A 125 -9.18 -2.26 11.44
N PHE A 126 -8.06 -2.65 12.04
CA PHE A 126 -7.16 -3.63 11.41
C PHE A 126 -7.89 -4.92 11.03
N GLU A 127 -8.76 -5.41 11.92
CA GLU A 127 -9.52 -6.64 11.67
C GLU A 127 -10.51 -6.51 10.50
N GLU A 128 -11.22 -5.40 10.40
CA GLU A 128 -12.14 -5.14 9.28
C GLU A 128 -11.38 -4.97 7.96
N HIS A 129 -10.21 -4.31 8.01
CA HIS A 129 -9.32 -4.21 6.86
C HIS A 129 -8.90 -5.59 6.36
N ASP A 130 -8.38 -6.44 7.24
CA ASP A 130 -7.88 -7.77 6.87
C ASP A 130 -9.00 -8.67 6.32
N LYS A 131 -10.19 -8.61 6.89
CA LYS A 131 -11.38 -9.29 6.33
C LYS A 131 -11.73 -8.78 4.93
N THR A 132 -11.66 -7.47 4.72
CA THR A 132 -11.96 -6.85 3.41
C THR A 132 -10.91 -7.26 2.38
N VAL A 133 -9.64 -7.25 2.74
CA VAL A 133 -8.54 -7.66 1.86
C VAL A 133 -8.63 -9.15 1.52
N ALA A 134 -8.87 -10.01 2.50
CA ALA A 134 -9.07 -11.44 2.27
C ALA A 134 -10.18 -11.71 1.25
N TYR A 135 -11.25 -10.95 1.28
CA TYR A 135 -12.39 -11.13 0.35
C TYR A 135 -12.16 -10.46 -1.00
N SER A 136 -11.69 -9.21 -1.01
CA SER A 136 -11.62 -8.40 -2.24
C SER A 136 -10.32 -8.58 -3.02
N LEU A 137 -9.26 -9.11 -2.40
CA LEU A 137 -7.95 -9.29 -3.01
C LEU A 137 -7.59 -10.78 -3.12
N SER A 138 -7.63 -11.55 -2.01
CA SER A 138 -7.17 -12.94 -2.02
C SER A 138 -8.05 -13.83 -2.91
N ILE A 139 -9.38 -13.69 -2.88
CA ILE A 139 -10.28 -14.48 -3.75
C ILE A 139 -10.03 -14.22 -5.24
N PRO A 140 -9.96 -12.98 -5.75
CA PRO A 140 -9.57 -12.70 -7.11
C PRO A 140 -8.20 -13.29 -7.49
N PHE A 141 -7.21 -13.21 -6.60
CA PHE A 141 -5.89 -13.79 -6.86
C PHE A 141 -5.95 -15.31 -6.98
N VAL A 142 -6.57 -16.00 -6.02
CA VAL A 142 -6.75 -17.46 -6.07
C VAL A 142 -7.43 -17.89 -7.37
N SER A 143 -8.53 -17.23 -7.75
CA SER A 143 -9.24 -17.55 -9.00
C SER A 143 -8.37 -17.34 -10.23
N THR A 144 -7.53 -16.31 -10.22
CA THR A 144 -6.59 -16.01 -11.30
C THR A 144 -5.47 -17.05 -11.38
N PHE A 145 -4.94 -17.52 -10.24
CA PHE A 145 -3.94 -18.60 -10.22
C PHE A 145 -4.51 -19.92 -10.74
N VAL A 146 -5.73 -20.28 -10.34
CA VAL A 146 -6.41 -21.46 -10.87
C VAL A 146 -6.56 -21.35 -12.40
N PHE A 147 -7.01 -20.20 -12.88
CA PHE A 147 -7.07 -19.96 -14.33
C PHE A 147 -5.70 -20.09 -15.00
N ALA A 148 -4.67 -19.44 -14.47
CA ALA A 148 -3.32 -19.48 -15.03
C ALA A 148 -2.72 -20.90 -15.05
N ALA A 149 -2.99 -21.68 -14.00
CA ALA A 149 -2.48 -23.06 -13.89
C ALA A 149 -3.09 -24.03 -14.91
N VAL A 150 -4.33 -23.80 -15.35
CA VAL A 150 -5.07 -24.74 -16.24
C VAL A 150 -5.21 -24.24 -17.66
N MET A 151 -4.96 -22.97 -17.93
CA MET A 151 -5.17 -22.38 -19.26
C MET A 151 -4.19 -22.96 -20.26
N LYS A 152 -4.70 -23.13 -21.50
CA LYS A 152 -3.89 -23.59 -22.65
C LYS A 152 -3.93 -22.53 -23.74
N HIS A 153 -2.90 -22.53 -24.58
CA HIS A 153 -2.88 -21.68 -25.78
C HIS A 153 -4.11 -21.90 -26.63
N GLN A 154 -4.68 -20.82 -27.14
CA GLN A 154 -5.83 -20.82 -28.04
C GLN A 154 -5.48 -20.02 -29.29
N ASP A 155 -5.67 -20.59 -30.49
CA ASP A 155 -5.43 -19.91 -31.77
C ASP A 155 -6.49 -18.84 -32.03
N ALA A 156 -7.74 -19.06 -31.58
CA ALA A 156 -8.86 -18.15 -31.76
C ALA A 156 -9.52 -17.81 -30.39
N PRO A 157 -8.82 -17.11 -29.49
CA PRO A 157 -9.35 -16.82 -28.16
C PRO A 157 -10.50 -15.81 -28.21
N GLY A 158 -11.62 -16.13 -27.53
CA GLY A 158 -12.72 -15.21 -27.33
C GLY A 158 -12.37 -14.03 -26.40
N THR A 159 -13.24 -13.01 -26.39
CA THR A 159 -13.02 -11.77 -25.62
C THR A 159 -12.83 -12.02 -24.12
N THR A 160 -13.64 -12.91 -23.53
CA THR A 160 -13.55 -13.26 -22.11
C THR A 160 -12.21 -13.87 -21.78
N PHE A 161 -11.73 -14.82 -22.58
CA PHE A 161 -10.43 -15.45 -22.39
C PHE A 161 -9.28 -14.40 -22.46
N LYS A 162 -9.33 -13.49 -23.44
CA LYS A 162 -8.35 -12.40 -23.59
C LYS A 162 -8.31 -11.48 -22.35
N ARG A 163 -9.48 -11.17 -21.78
CA ARG A 163 -9.59 -10.36 -20.55
C ARG A 163 -8.98 -11.07 -19.35
N HIS A 164 -9.28 -12.36 -19.15
CA HIS A 164 -8.69 -13.17 -18.07
C HIS A 164 -7.16 -13.29 -18.23
N MET A 165 -6.67 -13.48 -19.46
CA MET A 165 -5.23 -13.49 -19.76
C MET A 165 -4.54 -12.17 -19.39
N LYS A 166 -5.20 -11.03 -19.61
CA LYS A 166 -4.65 -9.73 -19.24
C LYS A 166 -4.55 -9.59 -17.71
N ILE A 167 -5.59 -10.01 -16.98
CA ILE A 167 -5.60 -10.03 -15.52
C ILE A 167 -4.51 -10.97 -14.99
N ALA A 168 -4.46 -12.19 -15.52
CA ALA A 168 -3.47 -13.19 -15.10
C ALA A 168 -2.02 -12.70 -15.28
N ARG A 169 -1.72 -12.04 -16.39
CA ARG A 169 -0.39 -11.45 -16.60
C ARG A 169 -0.06 -10.36 -15.60
N GLY A 170 -1.03 -9.51 -15.23
CA GLY A 170 -0.85 -8.49 -14.21
C GLY A 170 -0.55 -9.12 -12.85
N VAL A 171 -1.39 -10.04 -12.39
CA VAL A 171 -1.23 -10.72 -11.09
C VAL A 171 0.08 -11.51 -11.01
N LEU A 172 0.44 -12.25 -12.06
CA LEU A 172 1.68 -13.04 -12.12
C LEU A 172 2.95 -12.19 -12.26
N SER A 173 2.82 -10.88 -12.46
CA SER A 173 3.95 -9.94 -12.48
C SER A 173 4.19 -9.26 -11.12
N GLU A 174 3.35 -9.52 -10.13
CA GLU A 174 3.52 -9.01 -8.77
C GLU A 174 4.70 -9.70 -8.06
N ASP A 175 5.16 -9.07 -6.98
CA ASP A 175 6.27 -9.60 -6.16
C ASP A 175 5.86 -10.91 -5.45
N ASP A 176 6.72 -11.92 -5.49
CA ASP A 176 6.46 -13.25 -4.92
C ASP A 176 6.13 -13.19 -3.42
N TYR A 177 6.74 -12.26 -2.68
CA TYR A 177 6.46 -12.09 -1.26
C TYR A 177 5.07 -11.53 -1.02
N LEU A 178 4.65 -10.53 -1.82
CA LEU A 178 3.29 -10.00 -1.79
C LEU A 178 2.27 -11.11 -2.04
N LEU A 179 2.52 -11.97 -3.01
CA LEU A 179 1.64 -13.10 -3.33
C LEU A 179 1.53 -14.10 -2.16
N GLN A 180 2.63 -14.36 -1.44
CA GLN A 180 2.63 -15.22 -0.25
C GLN A 180 1.85 -14.61 0.92
N GLU A 181 1.93 -13.30 1.12
CA GLU A 181 1.22 -12.62 2.21
C GLU A 181 -0.29 -12.44 1.95
N ILE A 182 -0.71 -12.48 0.69
CA ILE A 182 -2.12 -12.35 0.30
C ILE A 182 -2.85 -13.69 0.35
N LEU A 183 -2.15 -14.81 0.17
CA LEU A 183 -2.70 -16.16 0.10
C LEU A 183 -2.70 -16.87 1.44
#